data_e52d0a73dfa540b6ba3619e89c131203
#
_entry.id   e52d0a73dfa540b6ba3619e89c131203
#
_cell.length_a   1.000
_cell.length_b   1.000
_cell.length_c   1.000
_cell.angle_alpha   90.00
_cell.angle_beta   90.00
_cell.angle_gamma   90.00
#
_symmetry.space_group_name_H-M   'P 1'
#
loop_
_entity.id
_entity.type
_entity.pdbx_description
1 polymer ?
#
loop_
_entity_poly.entity_id
_entity_poly.type
_entity_poly.pdbx_seq_one_letter_code
_entity_poly.pdbx_strand_id
1 'polypeptide(L)'
;MHRRLSAIARGGALAILVLALLVALTGCGVGRASNQEKISKTVDTYLRALADGDTAKACAQLTRRAQGARCQQVLKERRSRLDPDALTSAADASLDFDIHGNTATAGLSNPKGARLVLAKVGSEWRIGSGYTLGPTPR
;
A
#
# COMPACT_ATOMS: atom_id res chain seq x y z
N MET A 1 41.34 49.09 -31.04
CA MET A 1 42.22 48.53 -29.96
C MET A 1 41.39 47.61 -29.10
N HIS A 2 41.46 46.37 -29.40
CA HIS A 2 42.13 45.23 -28.75
C HIS A 2 41.47 44.71 -27.47
N ARG A 3 40.87 43.52 -27.66
CA ARG A 3 41.09 42.29 -26.92
C ARG A 3 40.47 42.24 -25.54
N ARG A 4 39.43 41.40 -25.39
CA ARG A 4 39.50 40.19 -24.58
C ARG A 4 38.21 39.36 -24.78
N LEU A 5 38.25 38.44 -25.69
CA LEU A 5 37.41 37.28 -25.72
C LEU A 5 38.31 36.10 -25.36
N SER A 6 37.90 35.30 -24.44
CA SER A 6 38.25 33.87 -24.25
C SER A 6 38.46 33.55 -22.78
N ALA A 7 37.50 32.90 -22.17
CA ALA A 7 37.66 31.82 -21.21
C ALA A 7 36.37 31.53 -20.40
N ILE A 8 35.30 31.06 -21.02
CA ILE A 8 34.24 30.35 -20.29
C ILE A 8 33.72 29.24 -21.22
N ALA A 9 34.43 28.15 -21.33
CA ALA A 9 33.93 26.98 -22.05
C ALA A 9 34.67 25.69 -21.62
N ARG A 10 34.83 25.42 -20.32
CA ARG A 10 35.34 24.11 -19.85
C ARG A 10 34.74 23.60 -18.57
N GLY A 11 33.76 24.28 -17.95
CA GLY A 11 33.13 23.85 -16.70
C GLY A 11 31.77 23.12 -16.83
N GLY A 12 31.11 23.23 -17.99
CA GLY A 12 29.73 22.77 -18.14
C GLY A 12 29.55 21.27 -18.34
N ALA A 13 30.49 20.59 -18.94
CA ALA A 13 30.34 19.19 -19.30
C ALA A 13 30.47 18.22 -18.07
N LEU A 14 31.37 18.56 -17.14
CA LEU A 14 31.57 17.76 -15.93
C LEU A 14 30.41 17.87 -14.93
N ALA A 15 29.80 19.07 -14.83
CA ALA A 15 28.64 19.27 -13.93
C ALA A 15 27.39 18.51 -14.39
N ILE A 16 27.15 18.42 -15.70
CA ILE A 16 26.01 17.69 -16.27
C ILE A 16 26.18 16.18 -16.07
N LEU A 17 27.41 15.67 -16.17
CA LEU A 17 27.70 14.23 -16.00
C LEU A 17 27.53 13.77 -14.55
N VAL A 18 27.90 14.61 -13.58
CA VAL A 18 27.70 14.33 -12.14
C VAL A 18 26.20 14.36 -11.77
N LEU A 19 25.44 15.29 -12.34
CA LEU A 19 23.99 15.37 -12.11
C LEU A 19 23.24 14.16 -12.68
N ALA A 20 23.64 13.66 -13.86
CA ALA A 20 23.07 12.47 -14.48
C ALA A 20 23.38 11.19 -13.67
N LEU A 21 24.54 11.10 -13.02
CA LEU A 21 24.92 9.95 -12.20
C LEU A 21 24.14 9.89 -10.87
N LEU A 22 23.81 11.06 -10.29
CA LEU A 22 23.02 11.12 -9.05
C LEU A 22 21.56 10.70 -9.24
N VAL A 23 20.97 10.91 -10.41
CA VAL A 23 19.60 10.48 -10.72
C VAL A 23 19.50 8.96 -10.92
N ALA A 24 20.57 8.29 -11.38
CA ALA A 24 20.58 6.85 -11.58
C ALA A 24 20.60 6.03 -10.26
N LEU A 25 21.05 6.62 -9.14
CA LEU A 25 21.15 5.93 -7.86
C LEU A 25 19.87 5.98 -7.03
N THR A 26 18.88 6.82 -7.37
CA THR A 26 17.62 6.94 -6.65
C THR A 26 16.49 6.07 -7.21
N GLY A 27 16.71 5.36 -8.33
CA GLY A 27 15.64 4.68 -9.09
C GLY A 27 15.13 3.35 -8.53
N CYS A 28 15.86 2.66 -7.66
CA CYS A 28 15.45 1.30 -7.23
C CYS A 28 14.59 1.24 -5.97
N GLY A 29 14.45 2.30 -5.20
CA GLY A 29 13.68 2.33 -3.94
C GLY A 29 12.25 2.88 -4.08
N VAL A 30 12.03 3.77 -5.03
CA VAL A 30 10.78 4.55 -5.15
C VAL A 30 9.55 3.67 -5.43
N GLY A 31 9.68 2.64 -6.26
CA GLY A 31 8.56 1.75 -6.60
C GLY A 31 8.09 0.89 -5.42
N ARG A 32 9.01 0.48 -4.55
CA ARG A 32 8.69 -0.36 -3.38
C ARG A 32 8.02 0.45 -2.28
N ALA A 33 8.55 1.63 -1.97
CA ALA A 33 7.94 2.56 -1.02
C ALA A 33 6.52 2.97 -1.47
N SER A 34 6.33 3.27 -2.77
CA SER A 34 5.02 3.59 -3.33
C SER A 34 4.02 2.43 -3.22
N ASN A 35 4.45 1.17 -3.39
CA ASN A 35 3.56 0.00 -3.21
C ASN A 35 3.17 -0.18 -1.74
N GLN A 36 4.10 -0.06 -0.80
CA GLN A 36 3.81 -0.14 0.64
C GLN A 36 2.81 0.93 1.07
N GLU A 37 2.98 2.18 0.62
CA GLU A 37 2.04 3.26 0.90
C GLU A 37 0.64 2.97 0.36
N LYS A 38 0.53 2.50 -0.88
CA LYS A 38 -0.76 2.12 -1.48
C LYS A 38 -1.43 0.96 -0.75
N ILE A 39 -0.66 -0.05 -0.35
CA ILE A 39 -1.16 -1.19 0.43
C ILE A 39 -1.64 -0.71 1.80
N SER A 40 -0.85 0.10 2.52
CA SER A 40 -1.24 0.68 3.80
C SER A 40 -2.56 1.44 3.70
N LYS A 41 -2.68 2.30 2.69
CA LYS A 41 -3.91 3.07 2.45
C LYS A 41 -5.12 2.17 2.19
N THR A 42 -4.95 1.10 1.42
CA THR A 42 -6.04 0.15 1.14
C THR A 42 -6.47 -0.57 2.42
N VAL A 43 -5.52 -1.05 3.23
CA VAL A 43 -5.78 -1.73 4.51
C VAL A 43 -6.43 -0.79 5.51
N ASP A 44 -5.89 0.41 5.70
CA ASP A 44 -6.44 1.43 6.59
C ASP A 44 -7.89 1.80 6.19
N THR A 45 -8.12 2.08 4.90
CA THR A 45 -9.46 2.42 4.41
C THR A 45 -10.45 1.28 4.65
N TYR A 46 -10.04 0.03 4.45
CA TYR A 46 -10.89 -1.15 4.67
C TYR A 46 -11.26 -1.31 6.14
N LEU A 47 -10.28 -1.27 7.04
CA LEU A 47 -10.49 -1.49 8.47
C LEU A 47 -11.33 -0.36 9.10
N ARG A 48 -11.06 0.90 8.75
CA ARG A 48 -11.87 2.04 9.21
C ARG A 48 -13.29 1.98 8.67
N ALA A 49 -13.48 1.66 7.41
CA ALA A 49 -14.80 1.52 6.83
C ALA A 49 -15.61 0.40 7.53
N LEU A 50 -14.97 -0.71 7.92
CA LEU A 50 -15.60 -1.75 8.73
C LEU A 50 -15.95 -1.24 10.14
N ALA A 51 -15.05 -0.52 10.81
CA ALA A 51 -15.29 0.05 12.13
C ALA A 51 -16.49 1.00 12.10
N ASP A 52 -16.56 1.87 11.09
CA ASP A 52 -17.62 2.85 10.90
C ASP A 52 -18.95 2.23 10.42
N GLY A 53 -18.92 0.97 9.97
CA GLY A 53 -20.10 0.30 9.39
C GLY A 53 -20.40 0.68 7.95
N ASP A 54 -19.47 1.37 7.27
CA ASP A 54 -19.55 1.68 5.85
C ASP A 54 -19.13 0.46 5.00
N THR A 55 -20.05 -0.50 4.91
CA THR A 55 -19.80 -1.75 4.19
C THR A 55 -19.62 -1.56 2.68
N ALA A 56 -20.20 -0.49 2.10
CA ALA A 56 -20.01 -0.17 0.69
C ALA A 56 -18.56 0.25 0.42
N LYS A 57 -18.02 1.14 1.25
CA LYS A 57 -16.62 1.59 1.17
C LYS A 57 -15.64 0.45 1.45
N ALA A 58 -15.95 -0.42 2.42
CA ALA A 58 -15.14 -1.61 2.70
C ALA A 58 -15.15 -2.58 1.51
N CYS A 59 -16.30 -2.88 0.91
CA CYS A 59 -16.42 -3.72 -0.29
C CYS A 59 -15.61 -3.16 -1.47
N ALA A 60 -15.56 -1.84 -1.63
CA ALA A 60 -14.78 -1.20 -2.68
C ALA A 60 -13.27 -1.47 -2.58
N GLN A 61 -12.76 -1.84 -1.40
CA GLN A 61 -11.35 -2.18 -1.20
C GLN A 61 -11.03 -3.64 -1.56
N LEU A 62 -12.02 -4.47 -1.84
CA LEU A 62 -11.85 -5.88 -2.17
C LEU A 62 -11.68 -6.09 -3.67
N THR A 63 -10.99 -7.17 -4.07
CA THR A 63 -11.02 -7.65 -5.45
C THR A 63 -12.44 -8.08 -5.83
N ARG A 64 -12.79 -8.08 -7.13
CA ARG A 64 -14.10 -8.55 -7.60
C ARG A 64 -14.44 -9.96 -7.11
N ARG A 65 -13.43 -10.84 -7.07
CA ARG A 65 -13.60 -12.22 -6.56
C ARG A 65 -13.92 -12.25 -5.06
N ALA A 66 -13.28 -11.37 -4.27
CA ALA A 66 -13.52 -11.28 -2.83
C ALA A 66 -14.84 -10.58 -2.49
N GLN A 67 -15.31 -9.66 -3.33
CA GLN A 67 -16.59 -8.98 -3.13
C GLN A 67 -17.77 -9.96 -3.18
N GLY A 68 -17.84 -10.80 -4.22
CA GLY A 68 -19.00 -11.64 -4.44
C GLY A 68 -20.30 -10.85 -4.63
N ALA A 69 -21.40 -11.56 -4.87
CA ALA A 69 -22.70 -10.93 -5.13
C ALA A 69 -23.35 -10.26 -3.89
N ARG A 70 -22.94 -10.65 -2.67
CA ARG A 70 -23.51 -10.19 -1.40
C ARG A 70 -22.48 -9.57 -0.46
N CYS A 71 -21.49 -8.88 -1.02
CA CYS A 71 -20.37 -8.35 -0.27
C CYS A 71 -20.80 -7.54 0.96
N GLN A 72 -21.67 -6.55 0.79
CA GLN A 72 -22.08 -5.68 1.90
C GLN A 72 -22.81 -6.45 3.01
N GLN A 73 -23.67 -7.41 2.65
CA GLN A 73 -24.36 -8.25 3.62
C GLN A 73 -23.37 -9.11 4.41
N VAL A 74 -22.42 -9.76 3.72
CA VAL A 74 -21.39 -10.58 4.36
C VAL A 74 -20.51 -9.74 5.29
N LEU A 75 -20.13 -8.52 4.87
CA LEU A 75 -19.35 -7.62 5.73
C LEU A 75 -20.15 -7.11 6.92
N LYS A 76 -21.44 -6.84 6.76
CA LYS A 76 -22.32 -6.47 7.86
C LYS A 76 -22.44 -7.58 8.93
N GLU A 77 -22.64 -8.82 8.50
CA GLU A 77 -22.66 -9.98 9.38
C GLU A 77 -21.31 -10.21 10.07
N ARG A 78 -20.22 -10.06 9.35
CA ARG A 78 -18.87 -10.17 9.91
C ARG A 78 -18.59 -9.08 10.94
N ARG A 79 -18.93 -7.83 10.60
CA ARG A 79 -18.79 -6.70 11.53
C ARG A 79 -19.55 -6.89 12.84
N SER A 80 -20.76 -7.46 12.80
CA SER A 80 -21.55 -7.71 14.02
C SER A 80 -20.88 -8.66 15.03
N ARG A 81 -19.84 -9.40 14.59
CA ARG A 81 -19.04 -10.33 15.41
C ARG A 81 -17.69 -9.74 15.81
N LEU A 82 -17.36 -8.54 15.36
CA LEU A 82 -16.09 -7.87 15.62
C LEU A 82 -16.33 -6.63 16.49
N ASP A 83 -15.40 -6.38 17.39
CA ASP A 83 -15.40 -5.15 18.19
C ASP A 83 -14.95 -3.97 17.31
N PRO A 84 -15.74 -2.88 17.19
CA PRO A 84 -15.36 -1.69 16.45
C PRO A 84 -14.07 -1.05 16.94
N ASP A 85 -13.81 -1.07 18.25
CA ASP A 85 -12.59 -0.51 18.83
C ASP A 85 -11.37 -1.35 18.46
N ALA A 86 -11.53 -2.68 18.37
CA ALA A 86 -10.49 -3.57 17.89
C ALA A 86 -10.18 -3.34 16.40
N LEU A 87 -11.19 -3.04 15.58
CA LEU A 87 -10.99 -2.70 14.18
C LEU A 87 -10.26 -1.36 14.00
N THR A 88 -10.59 -0.36 14.80
CA THR A 88 -9.90 0.93 14.81
C THR A 88 -8.45 0.75 15.26
N SER A 89 -8.22 0.00 16.32
CA SER A 89 -6.87 -0.33 16.80
C SER A 89 -6.06 -1.10 15.75
N ALA A 90 -6.71 -1.98 14.98
CA ALA A 90 -6.06 -2.69 13.88
C ALA A 90 -5.71 -1.76 12.71
N ALA A 91 -6.53 -0.74 12.43
CA ALA A 91 -6.24 0.26 11.41
C ALA A 91 -5.03 1.13 11.78
N ASP A 92 -4.86 1.42 13.07
CA ASP A 92 -3.72 2.20 13.58
C ASP A 92 -2.46 1.35 13.82
N ALA A 93 -2.55 0.04 13.64
CA ALA A 93 -1.43 -0.88 13.88
C ALA A 93 -0.35 -0.77 12.81
N SER A 94 0.89 -1.06 13.20
CA SER A 94 1.99 -1.20 12.24
C SER A 94 1.75 -2.38 11.32
N LEU A 95 2.13 -2.24 10.06
CA LEU A 95 2.01 -3.27 9.04
C LEU A 95 3.39 -3.79 8.63
N ASP A 96 3.53 -5.11 8.58
CA ASP A 96 4.64 -5.79 7.93
C ASP A 96 4.22 -6.21 6.53
N PHE A 97 5.09 -5.97 5.56
CA PHE A 97 4.79 -6.21 4.15
C PHE A 97 5.71 -7.28 3.56
N ASP A 98 5.08 -8.24 2.92
CA ASP A 98 5.74 -9.19 2.03
C ASP A 98 5.14 -9.03 0.63
N ILE A 99 5.92 -8.44 -0.29
CA ILE A 99 5.45 -8.03 -1.63
C ILE A 99 6.19 -8.82 -2.69
N HIS A 100 5.45 -9.61 -3.46
CA HIS A 100 5.95 -10.41 -4.58
C HIS A 100 5.18 -10.09 -5.86
N GLY A 101 5.78 -9.27 -6.73
CA GLY A 101 5.17 -8.88 -8.00
C GLY A 101 3.80 -8.21 -7.81
N ASN A 102 2.75 -8.89 -8.23
CA ASN A 102 1.36 -8.39 -8.15
C ASN A 102 0.59 -8.91 -6.93
N THR A 103 1.25 -9.55 -5.98
CA THR A 103 0.66 -10.02 -4.73
C THR A 103 1.39 -9.45 -3.54
N ALA A 104 0.68 -9.23 -2.46
CA ALA A 104 1.25 -8.79 -1.20
C ALA A 104 0.53 -9.42 -0.02
N THR A 105 1.26 -9.62 1.07
CA THR A 105 0.69 -9.94 2.38
C THR A 105 1.00 -8.79 3.32
N ALA A 106 -0.03 -8.23 3.95
CA ALA A 106 0.09 -7.25 5.02
C ALA A 106 -0.23 -7.95 6.35
N GLY A 107 0.79 -8.10 7.18
CA GLY A 107 0.64 -8.59 8.56
C GLY A 107 0.37 -7.43 9.49
N LEU A 108 -0.63 -7.56 10.39
CA LEU A 108 -0.92 -6.55 11.40
C LEU A 108 -0.18 -6.89 12.70
N SER A 109 0.38 -5.87 13.34
CA SER A 109 0.97 -6.02 14.68
C SER A 109 -0.09 -6.19 15.77
N ASN A 110 -1.30 -5.69 15.54
CA ASN A 110 -2.45 -5.82 16.44
C ASN A 110 -3.76 -6.00 15.64
N PRO A 111 -4.51 -7.12 15.81
CA PRO A 111 -4.13 -8.29 16.61
C PRO A 111 -2.97 -9.05 15.95
N LYS A 112 -2.04 -9.54 16.78
CA LYS A 112 -0.89 -10.29 16.31
C LYS A 112 -1.31 -11.54 15.53
N GLY A 113 -0.74 -11.70 14.34
CA GLY A 113 -1.03 -12.83 13.45
C GLY A 113 -2.18 -12.61 12.48
N ALA A 114 -2.90 -11.48 12.55
CA ALA A 114 -3.85 -11.11 11.53
C ALA A 114 -3.11 -10.76 10.23
N ARG A 115 -3.62 -11.24 9.11
CA ARG A 115 -3.02 -11.04 7.78
C ARG A 115 -4.08 -10.72 6.75
N LEU A 116 -3.73 -9.80 5.86
CA LEU A 116 -4.51 -9.46 4.69
C LEU A 116 -3.69 -9.78 3.44
N VAL A 117 -4.28 -10.55 2.54
CA VAL A 117 -3.67 -10.85 1.25
C VAL A 117 -4.22 -9.89 0.21
N LEU A 118 -3.34 -9.20 -0.49
CA LEU A 118 -3.70 -8.22 -1.51
C LEU A 118 -3.23 -8.67 -2.88
N ALA A 119 -3.95 -8.23 -3.89
CA ALA A 119 -3.58 -8.38 -5.29
C ALA A 119 -3.59 -7.01 -5.97
N LYS A 120 -2.65 -6.80 -6.88
CA LYS A 120 -2.59 -5.61 -7.71
C LYS A 120 -3.56 -5.74 -8.88
N VAL A 121 -4.49 -4.80 -8.98
CA VAL A 121 -5.48 -4.73 -10.05
C VAL A 121 -5.27 -3.40 -10.79
N GLY A 122 -4.66 -3.46 -11.96
CA GLY A 122 -4.19 -2.25 -12.65
C GLY A 122 -3.07 -1.57 -11.84
N SER A 123 -3.28 -0.32 -11.47
CA SER A 123 -2.35 0.47 -10.63
C SER A 123 -2.68 0.44 -9.14
N GLU A 124 -3.75 -0.23 -8.74
CA GLU A 124 -4.27 -0.22 -7.36
C GLU A 124 -4.09 -1.57 -6.68
N TRP A 125 -3.93 -1.54 -5.37
CA TRP A 125 -3.94 -2.72 -4.53
C TRP A 125 -5.33 -2.96 -3.96
N ARG A 126 -5.80 -4.22 -4.00
CA ARG A 126 -7.10 -4.65 -3.50
C ARG A 126 -6.96 -5.88 -2.62
N ILE A 127 -7.75 -5.97 -1.56
CA ILE A 127 -7.77 -7.12 -0.67
C ILE A 127 -8.40 -8.30 -1.39
N GLY A 128 -7.66 -9.41 -1.43
CA GLY A 128 -8.09 -10.66 -2.07
C GLY A 128 -8.96 -11.53 -1.18
N SER A 129 -9.41 -12.66 -1.71
CA SER A 129 -10.05 -13.72 -0.94
C SER A 129 -9.03 -14.45 -0.06
N GLY A 130 -9.44 -14.92 1.11
CA GLY A 130 -8.57 -15.68 2.01
C GLY A 130 -7.86 -14.87 3.08
N TYR A 131 -8.29 -13.63 3.31
CA TYR A 131 -7.80 -12.84 4.44
C TYR A 131 -8.41 -13.31 5.75
N THR A 132 -7.61 -13.30 6.80
CA THR A 132 -8.04 -13.62 8.17
C THR A 132 -7.80 -12.39 9.06
N LEU A 133 -8.85 -11.97 9.77
CA LEU A 133 -8.79 -10.93 10.81
C LEU A 133 -8.72 -11.59 12.20
N GLY A 134 -7.90 -12.58 12.38
CA GLY A 134 -7.76 -13.27 13.65
C GLY A 134 -6.63 -14.29 13.61
N PRO A 135 -6.23 -14.84 14.77
CA PRO A 135 -5.26 -15.91 14.80
C PRO A 135 -5.79 -17.07 13.95
N THR A 136 -4.96 -17.57 13.06
CA THR A 136 -5.26 -18.79 12.29
C THR A 136 -5.57 -19.90 13.31
N PRO A 137 -6.73 -20.58 13.26
CA PRO A 137 -6.94 -21.75 14.09
C PRO A 137 -5.84 -22.77 13.76
N ARG A 138 -5.19 -23.28 14.80
CA ARG A 138 -4.19 -24.35 14.70
C ARG A 138 -4.84 -25.65 14.33
#